data_6543c2c434bd2927dc4b72e217f80c31
#
_entry.id   6543c2c434bd2927dc4b72e217f80c31
#
_cell.length_a   1.000
_cell.length_b   1.000
_cell.length_c   1.000
_cell.angle_alpha   90.00
_cell.angle_beta   90.00
_cell.angle_gamma   90.00
#
_symmetry.space_group_name_H-M   'P 1'
#
loop_
_entity.id
_entity.type
_entity.pdbx_description
1 polymer ?
#
loop_
_entity_poly.entity_id
_entity_poly.type
_entity_poly.pdbx_seq_one_letter_code
_entity_poly.pdbx_strand_id
1 'polypeptide(L)'
;MEFKDLTLLLDHDWMPDEVLPIAAHFFLAPKYHPDKGIILGSDTGTSLTLPAAFADLRRTMRLHEIPLDKLFLRSTTVLDVPKQKGGAISEPEIKEAVKHVPIAKRDALLLRTGWGDQGIQDRGGSQYVLQSPHLSLDAAKYLASCMTNSESDLLLTDAAMIGRPEKYLIPEWCSLFPRPGPWPSTEAQIYLQLYNPDKAREDFAAELILASAGIMTVKRLVQCGGLISDKLQIIVSPLRIIRGVASTCRVIALKE
;
A
#
# COMPACT_ATOMS: atom_id res chain seq x y z
N MET A 1 -23.99 14.52 -2.87
CA MET A 1 -22.91 13.57 -3.18
C MET A 1 -21.67 14.35 -3.50
N GLU A 2 -20.62 14.18 -2.72
CA GLU A 2 -19.31 14.85 -2.85
C GLU A 2 -18.28 13.81 -3.30
N PHE A 3 -17.44 14.18 -4.28
CA PHE A 3 -16.33 13.34 -4.74
C PHE A 3 -15.01 13.88 -4.19
N LYS A 4 -14.18 12.98 -3.70
CA LYS A 4 -12.84 13.31 -3.21
C LYS A 4 -11.81 12.36 -3.81
N ASP A 5 -10.78 12.91 -4.46
CA ASP A 5 -9.67 12.12 -4.99
C ASP A 5 -8.67 11.84 -3.86
N LEU A 6 -8.46 10.56 -3.57
CA LEU A 6 -7.53 10.07 -2.54
C LEU A 6 -6.21 9.59 -3.12
N THR A 7 -5.97 9.85 -4.41
CA THR A 7 -4.80 9.35 -5.11
C THR A 7 -3.59 10.25 -4.85
N LEU A 8 -2.48 9.66 -4.48
CA LEU A 8 -1.19 10.34 -4.41
C LEU A 8 -0.79 10.81 -5.81
N LEU A 9 -0.48 12.10 -5.96
CA LEU A 9 0.07 12.64 -7.21
C LEU A 9 1.42 11.99 -7.51
N LEU A 10 1.60 11.60 -8.75
CA LEU A 10 2.88 11.11 -9.24
C LEU A 10 3.70 12.31 -9.73
N ASP A 11 4.74 12.65 -8.99
CA ASP A 11 5.65 13.73 -9.31
C ASP A 11 7.07 13.17 -9.48
N HIS A 12 7.70 13.51 -10.59
CA HIS A 12 9.05 13.06 -10.94
C HIS A 12 10.10 13.57 -9.93
N ASP A 13 9.95 14.82 -9.49
CA ASP A 13 10.95 15.47 -8.64
C ASP A 13 10.79 15.10 -7.17
N TRP A 14 9.64 14.56 -6.82
CA TRP A 14 9.29 14.27 -5.44
C TRP A 14 9.50 12.80 -5.04
N MET A 15 9.42 11.88 -6.00
CA MET A 15 9.58 10.45 -5.73
C MET A 15 11.04 10.14 -5.42
N PRO A 16 11.34 9.54 -4.25
CA PRO A 16 12.71 9.33 -3.84
C PRO A 16 13.39 8.27 -4.68
N ASP A 17 14.41 8.66 -5.37
CA ASP A 17 15.36 7.73 -5.99
C ASP A 17 16.19 6.95 -4.93
N GLU A 18 16.18 7.42 -3.67
CA GLU A 18 17.20 7.05 -2.69
C GLU A 18 16.77 6.00 -1.66
N VAL A 19 15.46 5.66 -1.55
CA VAL A 19 14.95 4.92 -0.40
C VAL A 19 14.85 3.43 -0.57
N LEU A 20 14.62 2.97 -1.78
CA LEU A 20 14.50 1.55 -2.09
C LEU A 20 15.35 1.27 -3.33
N PRO A 21 16.61 0.87 -3.19
CA PRO A 21 17.58 0.90 -4.29
C PRO A 21 17.19 0.08 -5.52
N ILE A 22 16.30 -0.89 -5.36
CA ILE A 22 15.90 -1.74 -6.49
C ILE A 22 14.40 -1.78 -6.68
N ALA A 23 13.64 -1.99 -5.64
CA ALA A 23 12.19 -1.96 -5.72
C ALA A 23 11.69 -0.55 -6.05
N ALA A 24 12.35 0.50 -5.54
CA ALA A 24 11.95 1.88 -5.79
C ALA A 24 12.19 2.35 -7.20
N HIS A 25 13.28 1.96 -7.85
CA HIS A 25 13.48 2.30 -9.25
C HIS A 25 12.42 1.73 -10.16
N PHE A 26 11.87 0.58 -9.79
CA PHE A 26 10.78 -0.03 -10.54
C PHE A 26 9.39 0.39 -10.03
N PHE A 27 9.27 0.90 -8.78
CA PHE A 27 7.98 0.97 -8.11
C PHE A 27 7.58 2.34 -7.59
N LEU A 28 8.49 3.27 -7.36
CA LEU A 28 8.15 4.56 -6.77
C LEU A 28 8.34 5.76 -7.71
N ALA A 29 9.35 5.77 -8.56
CA ALA A 29 9.60 6.89 -9.45
C ALA A 29 9.10 6.62 -10.87
N PRO A 30 8.16 7.41 -11.39
CA PRO A 30 7.87 7.37 -12.81
C PRO A 30 9.09 7.90 -13.55
N LYS A 31 9.70 7.08 -14.42
CA LYS A 31 10.67 7.60 -15.38
C LYS A 31 9.91 8.21 -16.55
N TYR A 32 9.84 9.53 -16.53
CA TYR A 32 9.25 10.28 -17.63
C TYR A 32 10.28 10.46 -18.74
N HIS A 33 9.95 9.93 -19.92
CA HIS A 33 10.70 10.22 -21.13
C HIS A 33 9.74 10.93 -22.10
N PRO A 34 9.95 12.21 -22.43
CA PRO A 34 9.00 12.98 -23.21
C PRO A 34 8.61 12.32 -24.54
N ASP A 35 9.52 11.55 -25.14
CA ASP A 35 9.32 10.90 -26.44
C ASP A 35 8.94 9.42 -26.35
N LYS A 36 9.03 8.79 -25.16
CA LYS A 36 8.89 7.33 -24.98
C LYS A 36 7.85 6.90 -23.97
N GLY A 37 7.23 7.84 -23.27
CA GLY A 37 6.19 7.56 -22.29
C GLY A 37 6.68 7.47 -20.84
N ILE A 38 5.82 6.99 -19.97
CA ILE A 38 6.04 6.88 -18.54
C ILE A 38 6.28 5.41 -18.18
N ILE A 39 7.36 5.12 -17.45
CA ILE A 39 7.59 3.80 -16.86
C ILE A 39 7.10 3.86 -15.41
N LEU A 40 6.07 3.09 -15.11
CA LEU A 40 5.50 2.96 -13.77
C LEU A 40 5.76 1.56 -13.23
N GLY A 41 6.28 1.47 -12.01
CA GLY A 41 6.27 0.22 -11.28
C GLY A 41 4.86 -0.16 -10.81
N SER A 42 4.65 -1.42 -10.57
CA SER A 42 3.34 -1.94 -10.12
C SER A 42 2.92 -1.41 -8.73
N ASP A 43 3.86 -0.96 -7.92
CA ASP A 43 3.62 -0.40 -6.57
C ASP A 43 3.98 1.10 -6.50
N THR A 44 3.91 1.82 -7.61
CA THR A 44 4.18 3.27 -7.67
C THR A 44 2.98 4.07 -7.17
N GLY A 45 3.22 5.08 -6.34
CA GLY A 45 2.19 5.98 -5.81
C GLY A 45 1.10 5.24 -5.03
N THR A 46 -0.16 5.68 -5.13
CA THR A 46 -1.30 4.91 -4.61
C THR A 46 -1.44 3.62 -5.40
N SER A 47 -1.38 2.49 -4.73
CA SER A 47 -1.31 1.18 -5.40
C SER A 47 -2.14 0.12 -4.69
N LEU A 48 -2.76 -0.75 -5.50
CA LEU A 48 -3.43 -1.97 -5.08
C LEU A 48 -2.44 -3.15 -5.16
N THR A 49 -2.35 -3.94 -4.08
CA THR A 49 -1.59 -5.19 -4.02
C THR A 49 -2.55 -6.34 -3.69
N LEU A 50 -2.46 -7.42 -4.45
CA LEU A 50 -3.27 -8.63 -4.28
C LEU A 50 -2.53 -9.68 -3.44
N PRO A 51 -3.24 -10.60 -2.77
CA PRO A 51 -2.64 -11.76 -2.12
C PRO A 51 -1.68 -12.53 -3.02
N ALA A 52 -1.99 -12.63 -4.30
CA ALA A 52 -1.14 -13.30 -5.30
C ALA A 52 0.26 -12.70 -5.49
N ALA A 53 0.56 -11.53 -4.93
CA ALA A 53 1.90 -10.94 -4.91
C ALA A 53 2.88 -11.79 -4.06
N PHE A 54 2.38 -12.55 -3.10
CA PHE A 54 3.18 -13.40 -2.23
C PHE A 54 3.32 -14.82 -2.81
N ALA A 55 4.53 -15.37 -2.73
CA ALA A 55 4.89 -16.61 -3.43
C ALA A 55 3.97 -17.81 -3.11
N ASP A 56 3.57 -17.93 -1.85
CA ASP A 56 2.73 -19.03 -1.36
C ASP A 56 1.25 -18.89 -1.78
N LEU A 57 0.85 -17.69 -2.24
CA LEU A 57 -0.53 -17.34 -2.61
C LEU A 57 -0.69 -17.11 -4.12
N ARG A 58 0.26 -17.53 -4.95
CA ARG A 58 0.27 -17.31 -6.42
C ARG A 58 -0.92 -17.88 -7.17
N ARG A 59 -1.69 -18.79 -6.57
CA ARG A 59 -2.89 -19.38 -7.17
C ARG A 59 -4.15 -18.58 -6.90
N THR A 60 -4.05 -17.50 -6.12
CA THR A 60 -5.18 -16.61 -5.87
C THR A 60 -5.44 -15.67 -7.06
N MET A 61 -6.53 -14.93 -7.00
CA MET A 61 -7.02 -14.02 -8.03
C MET A 61 -5.96 -13.03 -8.54
N ARG A 62 -5.98 -12.73 -9.83
CA ARG A 62 -5.12 -11.75 -10.51
C ARG A 62 -5.89 -10.46 -10.83
N LEU A 63 -5.17 -9.37 -11.16
CA LEU A 63 -5.78 -8.06 -11.46
C LEU A 63 -6.88 -8.12 -12.51
N HIS A 64 -6.69 -8.89 -13.58
CA HIS A 64 -7.67 -9.01 -14.66
C HIS A 64 -8.90 -9.85 -14.31
N GLU A 65 -8.86 -10.57 -13.21
CA GLU A 65 -9.90 -11.46 -12.72
C GLU A 65 -10.77 -10.82 -11.61
N ILE A 66 -10.37 -9.65 -11.10
CA ILE A 66 -11.10 -9.01 -10.00
C ILE A 66 -12.51 -8.60 -10.49
N PRO A 67 -13.58 -9.08 -9.84
CA PRO A 67 -14.93 -8.61 -10.11
C PRO A 67 -15.07 -7.10 -9.81
N LEU A 68 -15.84 -6.38 -10.63
CA LEU A 68 -15.97 -4.92 -10.48
C LEU A 68 -16.61 -4.53 -9.14
N ASP A 69 -17.55 -5.31 -8.64
CA ASP A 69 -18.22 -5.08 -7.36
C ASP A 69 -17.27 -5.12 -6.16
N LYS A 70 -16.07 -5.70 -6.31
CA LYS A 70 -15.02 -5.66 -5.28
C LYS A 70 -14.26 -4.34 -5.22
N LEU A 71 -14.31 -3.52 -6.27
CA LEU A 71 -13.51 -2.31 -6.41
C LEU A 71 -14.35 -1.06 -6.68
N PHE A 72 -15.59 -1.21 -7.12
CA PHE A 72 -16.41 -0.10 -7.59
C PHE A 72 -17.61 0.12 -6.68
N LEU A 73 -17.78 1.36 -6.19
CA LEU A 73 -18.84 1.77 -5.26
C LEU A 73 -18.91 0.90 -4.00
N ARG A 74 -17.76 0.51 -3.47
CA ARG A 74 -17.68 -0.27 -2.25
C ARG A 74 -18.05 0.58 -1.04
N SER A 75 -19.09 0.16 -0.32
CA SER A 75 -19.32 0.68 1.04
C SER A 75 -18.06 0.54 1.86
N THR A 76 -17.75 1.54 2.67
CA THR A 76 -16.45 1.63 3.35
C THR A 76 -16.61 2.07 4.78
N THR A 77 -16.17 1.23 5.70
CA THR A 77 -16.01 1.56 7.12
C THR A 77 -14.67 2.27 7.32
N VAL A 78 -14.65 3.38 8.04
CA VAL A 78 -13.42 4.13 8.36
C VAL A 78 -13.03 3.87 9.81
N LEU A 79 -11.87 3.25 10.04
CA LEU A 79 -11.21 3.19 11.34
C LEU A 79 -10.19 4.32 11.46
N ASP A 80 -10.45 5.27 12.33
CA ASP A 80 -9.56 6.38 12.58
C ASP A 80 -8.61 6.03 13.74
N VAL A 81 -7.33 5.84 13.41
CA VAL A 81 -6.25 5.51 14.36
C VAL A 81 -5.09 6.47 14.14
N PRO A 82 -5.25 7.74 14.53
CA PRO A 82 -4.24 8.75 14.27
C PRO A 82 -2.91 8.38 14.93
N LYS A 83 -1.83 8.48 14.17
CA LYS A 83 -0.49 8.12 14.61
C LYS A 83 0.52 9.20 14.33
N GLN A 84 1.46 9.33 15.26
CA GLN A 84 2.66 10.11 15.05
C GLN A 84 3.61 9.39 14.09
N LYS A 85 4.55 10.15 13.58
CA LYS A 85 5.67 9.74 12.75
C LYS A 85 6.34 8.44 13.25
N GLY A 86 6.40 7.41 12.42
CA GLY A 86 7.02 6.13 12.73
C GLY A 86 6.28 5.28 13.77
N GLY A 87 5.10 5.71 14.21
CA GLY A 87 4.37 5.02 15.27
C GLY A 87 3.82 3.66 14.82
N ALA A 88 4.07 2.62 15.62
CA ALA A 88 3.42 1.33 15.44
C ALA A 88 1.97 1.41 15.92
N ILE A 89 1.04 0.93 15.10
CA ILE A 89 -0.35 0.72 15.48
C ILE A 89 -0.43 -0.63 16.16
N SER A 90 -0.81 -0.62 17.42
CA SER A 90 -0.89 -1.81 18.27
C SER A 90 -2.25 -2.50 18.18
N GLU A 91 -2.31 -3.76 18.59
CA GLU A 91 -3.57 -4.51 18.68
C GLU A 91 -4.61 -3.83 19.59
N PRO A 92 -4.27 -3.31 20.81
CA PRO A 92 -5.24 -2.60 21.64
C PRO A 92 -5.87 -1.37 20.96
N GLU A 93 -5.12 -0.65 20.13
CA GLU A 93 -5.63 0.51 19.40
C GLU A 93 -6.62 0.10 18.31
N ILE A 94 -6.34 -0.98 17.58
CA ILE A 94 -7.29 -1.53 16.62
C ILE A 94 -8.55 -2.06 17.35
N LYS A 95 -8.39 -2.73 18.49
CA LYS A 95 -9.54 -3.20 19.30
C LYS A 95 -10.43 -2.04 19.72
N GLU A 96 -9.85 -0.97 20.18
CA GLU A 96 -10.62 0.21 20.62
C GLU A 96 -11.32 0.87 19.42
N ALA A 97 -10.64 1.04 18.29
CA ALA A 97 -11.25 1.59 17.10
C ALA A 97 -12.43 0.75 16.58
N VAL A 98 -12.27 -0.58 16.50
CA VAL A 98 -13.34 -1.51 16.07
C VAL A 98 -14.51 -1.54 17.06
N LYS A 99 -14.26 -1.36 18.34
CA LYS A 99 -15.32 -1.28 19.36
C LYS A 99 -16.22 -0.05 19.14
N HIS A 100 -15.63 1.07 18.74
CA HIS A 100 -16.39 2.30 18.47
C HIS A 100 -17.03 2.30 17.08
N VAL A 101 -16.36 1.73 16.09
CA VAL A 101 -16.84 1.64 14.71
C VAL A 101 -16.70 0.20 14.23
N PRO A 102 -17.71 -0.64 14.45
CA PRO A 102 -17.69 -2.03 13.97
C PRO A 102 -17.60 -2.08 12.44
N ILE A 103 -16.77 -2.98 11.93
CA ILE A 103 -16.64 -3.20 10.48
C ILE A 103 -17.94 -3.82 9.96
N ALA A 104 -18.63 -3.10 9.09
CA ALA A 104 -19.86 -3.59 8.50
C ALA A 104 -19.60 -4.76 7.54
N LYS A 105 -20.58 -5.64 7.40
CA LYS A 105 -20.44 -6.83 6.57
C LYS A 105 -20.17 -6.48 5.12
N ARG A 106 -19.10 -7.02 4.56
CA ARG A 106 -18.61 -6.81 3.18
C ARG A 106 -18.17 -5.39 2.84
N ASP A 107 -18.06 -4.51 3.82
CA ASP A 107 -17.48 -3.20 3.58
C ASP A 107 -15.97 -3.33 3.25
N ALA A 108 -15.47 -2.41 2.46
CA ALA A 108 -14.05 -2.12 2.47
C ALA A 108 -13.68 -1.43 3.78
N LEU A 109 -12.47 -1.56 4.23
CA LEU A 109 -11.97 -0.94 5.44
C LEU A 109 -10.93 0.13 5.09
N LEU A 110 -11.16 1.38 5.50
CA LEU A 110 -10.16 2.43 5.46
C LEU A 110 -9.53 2.62 6.84
N LEU A 111 -8.29 2.18 7.01
CA LEU A 111 -7.48 2.48 8.19
C LEU A 111 -6.78 3.81 7.99
N ARG A 112 -7.34 4.87 8.59
CA ARG A 112 -6.82 6.23 8.52
C ARG A 112 -5.85 6.47 9.68
N THR A 113 -4.63 6.86 9.36
CA THR A 113 -3.59 7.21 10.35
C THR A 113 -3.35 8.71 10.47
N GLY A 114 -3.86 9.50 9.52
CA GLY A 114 -3.57 10.91 9.36
C GLY A 114 -2.23 11.18 8.65
N TRP A 115 -1.52 10.13 8.23
CA TRP A 115 -0.23 10.27 7.55
C TRP A 115 -0.36 10.92 6.17
N GLY A 116 -1.33 10.52 5.39
CA GLY A 116 -1.61 11.07 4.06
C GLY A 116 -2.10 12.51 4.04
N ASP A 117 -2.55 13.03 5.19
CA ASP A 117 -3.00 14.41 5.33
C ASP A 117 -1.84 15.39 5.68
N GLN A 118 -0.65 14.88 6.03
CA GLN A 118 0.45 15.68 6.59
C GLN A 118 1.42 16.23 5.54
N GLY A 119 0.97 16.61 4.36
CA GLY A 119 1.79 17.29 3.35
C GLY A 119 3.01 16.47 2.90
N ILE A 120 2.78 15.59 1.96
CA ILE A 120 3.78 14.68 1.42
C ILE A 120 4.94 15.46 0.77
N GLN A 121 4.64 16.59 0.15
CA GLN A 121 5.60 17.45 -0.56
C GLN A 121 6.69 18.05 0.36
N ASP A 122 6.38 18.22 1.65
CA ASP A 122 7.31 18.86 2.60
C ASP A 122 8.35 17.89 3.19
N ARG A 123 8.27 16.60 2.90
CA ARG A 123 9.03 15.58 3.65
C ARG A 123 10.17 14.91 2.91
N GLY A 124 10.30 15.16 1.62
CA GLY A 124 11.20 14.35 0.79
C GLY A 124 10.74 12.87 0.78
N GLY A 125 10.74 12.23 -0.36
CA GLY A 125 10.07 10.94 -0.52
C GLY A 125 10.57 9.81 0.38
N SER A 126 11.88 9.79 0.74
CA SER A 126 12.46 8.84 1.66
C SER A 126 11.86 8.95 3.06
N GLN A 127 11.73 10.16 3.55
CA GLN A 127 11.17 10.42 4.87
C GLN A 127 9.68 10.02 4.95
N TYR A 128 8.94 10.17 3.85
CA TYR A 128 7.55 9.74 3.79
C TYR A 128 7.39 8.23 4.03
N VAL A 129 8.24 7.42 3.45
CA VAL A 129 8.20 5.96 3.62
C VAL A 129 8.76 5.54 4.98
N LEU A 130 9.96 6.03 5.36
CA LEU A 130 10.67 5.64 6.57
C LEU A 130 9.93 5.99 7.86
N GLN A 131 9.19 7.08 7.83
CA GLN A 131 8.50 7.61 8.98
C GLN A 131 7.00 7.33 8.96
N SER A 132 6.56 6.50 8.02
CA SER A 132 5.16 6.09 7.96
C SER A 132 4.76 5.32 9.22
N PRO A 133 3.56 5.57 9.76
CA PRO A 133 2.93 4.64 10.67
C PRO A 133 2.79 3.25 10.04
N HIS A 134 2.76 2.22 10.87
CA HIS A 134 2.67 0.84 10.41
C HIS A 134 1.93 -0.05 11.42
N LEU A 135 1.38 -1.17 10.96
CA LEU A 135 0.77 -2.16 11.84
C LEU A 135 1.85 -3.00 12.55
N SER A 136 1.69 -3.22 13.84
CA SER A 136 2.39 -4.31 14.52
C SER A 136 1.87 -5.67 14.02
N LEU A 137 2.63 -6.73 14.19
CA LEU A 137 2.20 -8.07 13.74
C LEU A 137 0.91 -8.53 14.42
N ASP A 138 0.75 -8.22 15.71
CA ASP A 138 -0.45 -8.61 16.45
C ASP A 138 -1.66 -7.76 16.04
N ALA A 139 -1.46 -6.47 15.75
CA ALA A 139 -2.49 -5.63 15.14
C ALA A 139 -2.92 -6.16 13.76
N ALA A 140 -1.97 -6.59 12.93
CA ALA A 140 -2.29 -7.16 11.62
C ALA A 140 -3.09 -8.47 11.73
N LYS A 141 -2.72 -9.37 12.66
CA LYS A 141 -3.48 -10.61 12.94
C LYS A 141 -4.89 -10.32 13.40
N TYR A 142 -5.05 -9.40 14.36
CA TYR A 142 -6.35 -9.04 14.89
C TYR A 142 -7.23 -8.39 13.81
N LEU A 143 -6.68 -7.45 13.05
CA LEU A 143 -7.38 -6.78 11.95
C LEU A 143 -7.82 -7.78 10.88
N ALA A 144 -6.93 -8.70 10.47
CA ALA A 144 -7.25 -9.76 9.52
C ALA A 144 -8.42 -10.64 10.01
N SER A 145 -8.44 -10.99 11.31
CA SER A 145 -9.54 -11.73 11.92
C SER A 145 -10.87 -10.94 11.88
N CYS A 146 -10.83 -9.66 12.25
CA CYS A 146 -12.03 -8.80 12.18
C CYS A 146 -12.58 -8.68 10.76
N MET A 147 -11.72 -8.46 9.78
CA MET A 147 -12.09 -8.35 8.37
C MET A 147 -12.65 -9.67 7.84
N THR A 148 -12.04 -10.80 8.17
CA THR A 148 -12.55 -12.13 7.79
C THR A 148 -13.94 -12.39 8.38
N ASN A 149 -14.15 -12.06 9.64
CA ASN A 149 -15.44 -12.24 10.32
C ASN A 149 -16.56 -11.36 9.71
N SER A 150 -16.19 -10.18 9.19
CA SER A 150 -17.12 -9.29 8.48
C SER A 150 -17.20 -9.56 6.96
N GLU A 151 -16.56 -10.59 6.45
CA GLU A 151 -16.46 -10.87 5.00
C GLU A 151 -15.85 -9.69 4.21
N SER A 152 -15.03 -8.87 4.85
CA SER A 152 -14.32 -7.75 4.25
C SER A 152 -13.02 -8.23 3.61
N ASP A 153 -12.76 -7.84 2.37
CA ASP A 153 -11.62 -8.34 1.58
C ASP A 153 -10.75 -7.22 0.98
N LEU A 154 -11.00 -5.96 1.36
CA LEU A 154 -10.26 -4.81 0.87
C LEU A 154 -9.89 -3.86 2.01
N LEU A 155 -8.60 -3.74 2.29
CA LEU A 155 -8.02 -2.77 3.22
C LEU A 155 -7.41 -1.61 2.45
N LEU A 156 -7.79 -0.40 2.81
CA LEU A 156 -7.18 0.84 2.34
C LEU A 156 -6.47 1.52 3.49
N THR A 157 -5.36 2.23 3.21
CA THR A 157 -4.69 3.05 4.22
C THR A 157 -3.95 4.24 3.60
N ASP A 158 -3.86 5.31 4.37
CA ASP A 158 -3.03 6.47 4.07
C ASP A 158 -1.57 6.29 4.51
N ALA A 159 -1.24 5.20 5.21
CA ALA A 159 0.13 4.84 5.50
C ALA A 159 0.90 4.47 4.21
N ALA A 160 2.19 4.78 4.19
CA ALA A 160 3.04 4.45 3.05
C ALA A 160 3.29 2.93 2.93
N MET A 161 3.32 2.25 4.06
CA MET A 161 3.57 0.81 4.18
C MET A 161 2.59 0.20 5.19
N ILE A 162 2.29 -1.08 5.03
CA ILE A 162 1.47 -1.82 6.01
C ILE A 162 2.31 -2.22 7.22
N GLY A 163 3.46 -2.85 6.98
CA GLY A 163 4.40 -3.27 8.00
C GLY A 163 5.47 -2.22 8.30
N ARG A 164 6.50 -2.61 9.03
CA ARG A 164 7.54 -1.72 9.53
C ARG A 164 8.47 -1.23 8.41
N PRO A 165 8.50 0.08 8.09
CA PRO A 165 9.25 0.58 6.93
C PRO A 165 10.75 0.33 6.98
N GLU A 166 11.37 0.43 8.15
CA GLU A 166 12.81 0.25 8.28
C GLU A 166 13.32 -1.15 7.93
N LYS A 167 12.43 -2.16 7.92
CA LYS A 167 12.78 -3.50 7.48
C LYS A 167 12.87 -3.63 5.95
N TYR A 168 12.27 -2.70 5.22
CA TYR A 168 12.35 -2.64 3.75
C TYR A 168 13.63 -1.95 3.26
N LEU A 169 14.35 -1.33 4.18
CA LEU A 169 15.61 -0.67 3.88
C LEU A 169 16.75 -1.64 4.15
N ILE A 170 17.46 -1.97 3.13
CA ILE A 170 18.74 -2.65 3.25
C ILE A 170 19.83 -1.58 3.01
N PRO A 171 20.37 -0.94 4.08
CA PRO A 171 21.36 0.13 3.93
C PRO A 171 22.59 -0.29 3.12
N GLU A 172 22.96 -1.57 3.21
CA GLU A 172 24.07 -2.18 2.49
C GLU A 172 23.88 -2.18 0.96
N TRP A 173 22.63 -2.13 0.50
CA TRP A 173 22.32 -2.10 -0.91
C TRP A 173 22.41 -0.71 -1.52
N CYS A 174 22.15 0.33 -0.73
CA CYS A 174 22.27 1.72 -1.16
C CYS A 174 23.73 2.07 -1.52
N SER A 175 24.70 1.37 -0.90
CA SER A 175 26.13 1.59 -1.17
C SER A 175 26.67 0.78 -2.34
N LEU A 176 25.99 -0.29 -2.76
CA LEU A 176 26.43 -1.18 -3.84
C LEU A 176 26.04 -0.73 -5.24
N PHE A 177 25.05 0.17 -5.35
CA PHE A 177 24.55 0.62 -6.64
C PHE A 177 24.68 2.13 -6.79
N PRO A 178 25.77 2.62 -7.41
CA PRO A 178 25.85 4.02 -7.77
C PRO A 178 24.83 4.32 -8.87
N ARG A 179 23.99 5.30 -8.64
CA ARG A 179 22.98 5.96 -9.50
C ARG A 179 22.47 5.22 -10.75
N PRO A 180 21.17 5.30 -11.05
CA PRO A 180 20.53 4.48 -12.07
C PRO A 180 21.10 4.77 -13.47
N GLY A 181 21.70 3.75 -14.03
CA GLY A 181 21.96 3.62 -15.47
C GLY A 181 21.09 2.50 -16.05
N PRO A 182 21.10 2.29 -17.36
CA PRO A 182 20.47 1.11 -17.94
C PRO A 182 21.13 -0.14 -17.34
N TRP A 183 20.31 -0.95 -16.66
CA TRP A 183 20.75 -2.15 -15.94
C TRP A 183 21.42 -3.16 -16.87
N PRO A 184 22.68 -3.53 -16.69
CA PRO A 184 23.23 -4.70 -17.32
C PRO A 184 22.57 -5.95 -16.72
N SER A 185 22.35 -6.97 -17.53
CA SER A 185 21.77 -8.26 -17.13
C SER A 185 22.48 -8.93 -15.94
N THR A 186 23.75 -8.59 -15.71
CA THR A 186 24.60 -9.07 -14.62
C THR A 186 24.16 -8.53 -13.25
N GLU A 187 23.70 -7.28 -13.17
CA GLU A 187 23.25 -6.66 -11.89
C GLU A 187 21.93 -7.24 -11.43
N ALA A 188 21.02 -7.52 -12.35
CA ALA A 188 19.78 -8.22 -12.05
C ALA A 188 20.03 -9.64 -11.51
N GLN A 189 21.06 -10.33 -12.00
CA GLN A 189 21.46 -11.64 -11.50
C GLN A 189 22.09 -11.56 -10.10
N ILE A 190 22.95 -10.57 -9.85
CA ILE A 190 23.50 -10.32 -8.53
C ILE A 190 22.37 -10.03 -7.53
N TYR A 191 21.37 -9.24 -7.94
CA TYR A 191 20.21 -8.97 -7.12
C TYR A 191 19.45 -10.23 -6.72
N LEU A 192 19.15 -11.09 -7.68
CA LEU A 192 18.43 -12.34 -7.42
C LEU A 192 19.23 -13.30 -6.52
N GLN A 193 20.57 -13.27 -6.58
CA GLN A 193 21.43 -14.07 -5.71
C GLN A 193 21.51 -13.52 -4.28
N LEU A 194 21.42 -12.21 -4.11
CA LEU A 194 21.43 -11.55 -2.79
C LEU A 194 20.03 -11.50 -2.16
N TYR A 195 18.98 -11.70 -2.95
CA TYR A 195 17.62 -11.75 -2.44
C TYR A 195 17.40 -12.97 -1.57
N ASN A 196 17.26 -12.76 -0.27
CA ASN A 196 16.90 -13.79 0.67
C ASN A 196 15.36 -13.82 0.85
N PRO A 197 14.67 -14.85 0.32
CA PRO A 197 13.21 -14.95 0.41
C PRO A 197 12.70 -15.08 1.84
N ASP A 198 13.49 -15.65 2.76
CA ASP A 198 13.09 -15.79 4.16
C ASP A 198 13.14 -14.44 4.87
N LYS A 199 14.17 -13.64 4.62
CA LYS A 199 14.26 -12.27 5.14
C LYS A 199 13.14 -11.38 4.57
N ALA A 200 12.83 -11.51 3.29
CA ALA A 200 11.70 -10.80 2.69
C ALA A 200 10.37 -11.18 3.35
N ARG A 201 10.17 -12.45 3.74
CA ARG A 201 8.99 -12.87 4.50
C ARG A 201 8.88 -12.20 5.87
N GLU A 202 9.99 -12.04 6.58
CA GLU A 202 10.01 -11.30 7.85
C GLU A 202 9.67 -9.83 7.64
N ASP A 203 10.24 -9.22 6.62
CA ASP A 203 10.06 -7.81 6.31
C ASP A 203 8.62 -7.47 5.91
N PHE A 204 7.93 -8.38 5.20
CA PHE A 204 6.54 -8.24 4.77
C PHE A 204 5.55 -9.04 5.61
N ALA A 205 5.88 -9.35 6.85
CA ALA A 205 5.07 -10.25 7.67
C ALA A 205 3.65 -9.73 7.93
N ALA A 206 3.45 -8.42 8.12
CA ALA A 206 2.12 -7.84 8.30
C ALA A 206 1.28 -7.95 7.01
N GLU A 207 1.87 -7.65 5.87
CA GLU A 207 1.23 -7.81 4.55
C GLU A 207 0.92 -9.27 4.26
N LEU A 208 1.82 -10.19 4.60
CA LEU A 208 1.61 -11.62 4.41
C LEU A 208 0.46 -12.15 5.28
N ILE A 209 0.30 -11.67 6.51
CA ILE A 209 -0.83 -12.01 7.38
C ILE A 209 -2.15 -11.61 6.71
N LEU A 210 -2.26 -10.36 6.24
CA LEU A 210 -3.45 -9.87 5.55
C LEU A 210 -3.72 -10.64 4.25
N ALA A 211 -2.68 -10.83 3.44
CA ALA A 211 -2.77 -11.58 2.19
C ALA A 211 -3.20 -13.04 2.40
N SER A 212 -2.71 -13.70 3.46
CA SER A 212 -3.09 -15.07 3.82
C SER A 212 -4.57 -15.18 4.23
N ALA A 213 -5.15 -14.09 4.72
CA ALA A 213 -6.58 -13.96 4.96
C ALA A 213 -7.40 -13.58 3.71
N GLY A 214 -6.76 -13.49 2.53
CA GLY A 214 -7.41 -13.13 1.26
C GLY A 214 -7.67 -11.63 1.08
N ILE A 215 -7.08 -10.78 1.92
CA ILE A 215 -7.30 -9.33 1.92
C ILE A 215 -6.40 -8.65 0.89
N MET A 216 -7.01 -7.91 -0.03
CA MET A 216 -6.34 -6.98 -0.93
C MET A 216 -5.97 -5.70 -0.17
N THR A 217 -4.84 -5.07 -0.49
CA THR A 217 -4.40 -3.85 0.18
C THR A 217 -4.20 -2.69 -0.79
N VAL A 218 -4.71 -1.51 -0.43
CA VAL A 218 -4.44 -0.24 -1.12
C VAL A 218 -3.68 0.67 -0.17
N LYS A 219 -2.53 1.15 -0.59
CA LYS A 219 -1.63 1.98 0.24
C LYS A 219 -1.47 3.39 -0.33
N ARG A 220 -0.96 4.28 0.51
CA ARG A 220 -0.55 5.65 0.13
C ARG A 220 -1.72 6.50 -0.37
N LEU A 221 -2.84 6.41 0.36
CA LEU A 221 -3.93 7.36 0.15
C LEU A 221 -3.53 8.73 0.72
N VAL A 222 -4.10 9.78 0.13
CA VAL A 222 -3.94 11.15 0.59
C VAL A 222 -5.30 11.79 0.83
N GLN A 223 -5.31 12.93 1.52
CA GLN A 223 -6.54 13.70 1.76
C GLN A 223 -7.66 12.89 2.45
N CYS A 224 -7.31 11.97 3.32
CA CYS A 224 -8.28 11.14 4.04
C CYS A 224 -9.01 11.88 5.16
N GLY A 225 -8.60 13.11 5.48
CA GLY A 225 -9.29 13.95 6.47
C GLY A 225 -10.74 14.23 6.11
N GLY A 226 -11.64 14.15 7.12
CA GLY A 226 -13.06 14.41 6.93
C GLY A 226 -13.85 13.30 6.21
N LEU A 227 -13.27 12.12 6.01
CA LEU A 227 -13.96 10.97 5.42
C LEU A 227 -14.80 10.15 6.43
N ILE A 228 -14.74 10.48 7.71
CA ILE A 228 -15.58 9.85 8.72
C ILE A 228 -17.04 10.19 8.39
N SER A 229 -17.77 9.20 7.86
CA SER A 229 -19.16 9.35 7.43
C SER A 229 -19.83 7.99 7.46
N ASP A 230 -21.10 7.95 7.83
CA ASP A 230 -21.90 6.72 7.88
C ASP A 230 -22.18 6.12 6.46
N LYS A 231 -21.92 6.91 5.42
CA LYS A 231 -22.21 6.52 4.03
C LYS A 231 -21.04 6.90 3.10
N LEU A 232 -19.91 6.28 3.35
CA LEU A 232 -18.75 6.39 2.48
C LEU A 232 -18.73 5.25 1.49
N GLN A 233 -18.57 5.58 0.22
CA GLN A 233 -18.27 4.61 -0.83
C GLN A 233 -16.93 4.94 -1.47
N ILE A 234 -16.23 3.93 -1.96
CA ILE A 234 -14.98 4.09 -2.69
C ILE A 234 -15.03 3.44 -4.06
N ILE A 235 -14.25 4.00 -4.96
CA ILE A 235 -13.88 3.42 -6.25
C ILE A 235 -12.38 3.25 -6.25
N VAL A 236 -11.90 2.03 -6.50
CA VAL A 236 -10.49 1.72 -6.73
C VAL A 236 -10.32 1.31 -8.18
N SER A 237 -9.50 2.03 -8.93
CA SER A 237 -9.34 1.83 -10.38
C SER A 237 -7.89 1.45 -10.72
N PRO A 238 -7.51 0.17 -10.58
CA PRO A 238 -6.22 -0.34 -11.02
C PRO A 238 -6.18 -0.57 -12.53
N LEU A 239 -4.98 -0.68 -13.09
CA LEU A 239 -4.81 -1.16 -14.45
C LEU A 239 -5.17 -2.65 -14.54
N ARG A 240 -5.91 -3.04 -15.59
CA ARG A 240 -6.32 -4.42 -15.83
C ARG A 240 -5.20 -5.21 -16.51
N ILE A 241 -4.17 -5.59 -15.75
CA ILE A 241 -2.98 -6.27 -16.26
C ILE A 241 -3.18 -7.77 -16.20
N ILE A 242 -2.99 -8.47 -17.33
CA ILE A 242 -3.03 -9.95 -17.39
C ILE A 242 -1.94 -10.52 -16.49
N ARG A 243 -2.31 -11.42 -15.58
CA ARG A 243 -1.44 -12.04 -14.57
C ARG A 243 -0.79 -11.05 -13.59
N GLY A 244 -1.18 -9.78 -13.62
CA GLY A 244 -0.69 -8.77 -12.67
C GLY A 244 -1.13 -9.10 -11.23
N VAL A 245 -0.28 -8.76 -10.27
CA VAL A 245 -0.50 -8.99 -8.84
C VAL A 245 -0.54 -7.68 -8.04
N ALA A 246 -0.09 -6.60 -8.65
CA ALA A 246 -0.16 -5.25 -8.10
C ALA A 246 -0.27 -4.23 -9.23
N SER A 247 -0.84 -3.08 -8.95
CA SER A 247 -0.98 -1.97 -9.90
C SER A 247 -1.13 -0.64 -9.18
N THR A 248 -0.48 0.39 -9.71
CA THR A 248 -0.88 1.78 -9.46
C THR A 248 -2.37 1.92 -9.74
N CYS A 249 -3.08 2.65 -8.91
CA CYS A 249 -4.52 2.84 -9.05
C CYS A 249 -4.94 4.27 -8.70
N ARG A 250 -6.05 4.71 -9.27
CA ARG A 250 -6.77 5.89 -8.80
C ARG A 250 -7.80 5.46 -7.77
N VAL A 251 -7.93 6.23 -6.69
CA VAL A 251 -8.91 5.98 -5.63
C VAL A 251 -9.76 7.22 -5.44
N ILE A 252 -11.07 7.05 -5.52
CA ILE A 252 -12.05 8.13 -5.37
C ILE A 252 -13.00 7.76 -4.24
N ALA A 253 -13.18 8.67 -3.29
CA ALA A 253 -14.21 8.57 -2.27
C ALA A 253 -15.46 9.34 -2.69
N LEU A 254 -16.61 8.75 -2.41
CA LEU A 254 -17.93 9.37 -2.59
C LEU A 254 -18.57 9.46 -1.20
N LYS A 255 -18.92 10.69 -0.83
CA LYS A 255 -19.63 10.99 0.42
C LYS A 255 -21.03 11.49 0.09
N GLU A 256 -22.04 10.90 0.70
CA GLU A 256 -23.41 11.39 0.67
C GLU A 256 -23.65 12.54 1.66
#